data_33f228e36f62b4805e8f03d6ec596d91
#
_entry.id   33f228e36f62b4805e8f03d6ec596d91
#
_cell.length_a   1.000
_cell.length_b   1.000
_cell.length_c   1.000
_cell.angle_alpha   90.00
_cell.angle_beta   90.00
_cell.angle_gamma   90.00
#
_symmetry.space_group_name_H-M   'P 1'
#
loop_
_entity.id
_entity.type
_entity.pdbx_description
1 polymer ?
#
loop_
_entity_poly.entity_id
_entity_poly.type
_entity_poly.pdbx_seq_one_letter_code
_entity_poly.pdbx_strand_id
1 'polypeptide(L)'
;MKKQLVITLLILTLITTDMVEGTKKTYGVYDNNNSVKLFVFGDSYVDTGNFLNSSSYKPPYGITFPGKPAGRFSDGRVLTDYIASFLKIESPTPYSLKNSSNLQYGINFAHGGTGVFQTSINGPNMTVQIDSLEKLIKQNVYTKQDLKSSIALVSASGNDYVAFVSNRSITEIKSFTTLLIKQLSLNVQRIHNLGINKIAIGLLEPIGCMPPITQQLGKSVFVPLDLYNAFLSTIEMMQKNRYENSALMNPLELCCKGESLENSCGSVDDNGEKKYSLCEKPEVSFFWDTVHPSQNGWNAVYKQLQSSLGQLIEKN
;
A
#
# COMPACT_ATOMS: atom_id res chain seq x y z
N MET A 1 -14.42 55.32 -27.73
CA MET A 1 -13.34 54.36 -27.48
C MET A 1 -13.18 54.00 -25.99
N LYS A 2 -13.22 54.92 -25.00
CA LYS A 2 -13.00 54.57 -23.57
C LYS A 2 -14.15 53.75 -22.93
N LYS A 3 -15.42 53.89 -23.34
CA LYS A 3 -16.54 53.07 -22.80
C LYS A 3 -16.54 51.61 -23.27
N GLN A 4 -16.06 51.34 -24.47
CA GLN A 4 -15.99 49.97 -25.02
C GLN A 4 -14.87 49.18 -24.39
N LEU A 5 -13.76 49.82 -24.02
CA LEU A 5 -12.62 49.18 -23.34
C LEU A 5 -12.97 48.75 -21.91
N VAL A 6 -13.77 49.52 -21.18
CA VAL A 6 -14.21 49.21 -19.81
C VAL A 6 -15.19 48.04 -19.78
N ILE A 7 -16.09 47.92 -20.78
CA ILE A 7 -17.04 46.81 -20.89
C ILE A 7 -16.30 45.51 -21.26
N THR A 8 -15.29 45.58 -22.11
CA THR A 8 -14.46 44.41 -22.47
C THR A 8 -13.61 43.91 -21.29
N LEU A 9 -13.09 44.82 -20.45
CA LEU A 9 -12.36 44.45 -19.23
C LEU A 9 -13.27 43.83 -18.17
N LEU A 10 -14.52 44.33 -18.02
CA LEU A 10 -15.52 43.78 -17.08
C LEU A 10 -16.01 42.37 -17.52
N ILE A 11 -16.14 42.13 -18.81
CA ILE A 11 -16.50 40.79 -19.34
C ILE A 11 -15.34 39.80 -19.16
N LEU A 12 -14.07 40.23 -19.31
CA LEU A 12 -12.93 39.37 -19.06
C LEU A 12 -12.77 39.01 -17.58
N THR A 13 -13.12 39.91 -16.64
CA THR A 13 -13.08 39.62 -15.21
C THR A 13 -14.22 38.72 -14.73
N LEU A 14 -15.36 38.68 -15.43
CA LEU A 14 -16.48 37.78 -15.15
C LEU A 14 -16.23 36.35 -15.69
N ILE A 15 -15.44 36.19 -16.76
CA ILE A 15 -15.12 34.87 -17.33
C ILE A 15 -14.00 34.18 -16.54
N THR A 16 -13.18 34.92 -15.77
CA THR A 16 -12.08 34.34 -14.98
C THR A 16 -12.48 33.94 -13.57
N THR A 17 -13.69 34.26 -13.11
CA THR A 17 -14.20 33.84 -11.78
C THR A 17 -14.99 32.54 -11.80
N ASP A 18 -15.43 32.05 -12.97
CA ASP A 18 -16.21 30.81 -13.10
C ASP A 18 -15.38 29.54 -13.41
N MET A 19 -14.04 29.64 -13.45
CA MET A 19 -13.17 28.51 -13.78
C MET A 19 -12.38 27.94 -12.60
N VAL A 20 -12.73 28.24 -11.35
CA VAL A 20 -12.15 27.64 -10.15
C VAL A 20 -13.21 27.35 -9.09
N GLU A 21 -14.31 26.73 -9.47
CA GLU A 21 -15.09 25.87 -8.58
C GLU A 21 -14.85 24.40 -9.00
N GLY A 22 -13.62 23.97 -8.86
CA GLY A 22 -13.36 22.56 -8.65
C GLY A 22 -14.10 22.17 -7.38
N THR A 23 -15.14 21.37 -7.54
CA THR A 23 -15.88 20.74 -6.45
C THR A 23 -14.90 20.18 -5.45
N LYS A 24 -14.61 20.91 -4.36
CA LYS A 24 -14.07 20.34 -3.14
C LYS A 24 -15.15 19.40 -2.63
N LYS A 25 -15.12 18.12 -3.05
CA LYS A 25 -15.80 17.06 -2.31
C LYS A 25 -15.25 17.15 -0.89
N THR A 26 -16.01 17.73 0.01
CA THR A 26 -15.76 17.70 1.43
C THR A 26 -15.94 16.26 1.85
N TYR A 27 -14.83 15.52 1.94
CA TYR A 27 -14.82 14.21 2.57
C TYR A 27 -15.32 14.41 4.02
N GLY A 28 -16.39 13.70 4.39
CA GLY A 28 -17.05 13.88 5.67
C GLY A 28 -16.06 13.81 6.83
N VAL A 29 -16.17 14.76 7.74
CA VAL A 29 -15.44 14.77 9.00
C VAL A 29 -15.87 13.55 9.79
N TYR A 30 -14.96 12.60 10.01
CA TYR A 30 -15.19 11.51 10.97
C TYR A 30 -15.42 12.13 12.35
N ASP A 31 -16.52 11.73 12.98
CA ASP A 31 -16.84 12.12 14.35
C ASP A 31 -15.73 11.62 15.29
N ASN A 32 -15.12 12.54 16.05
CA ASN A 32 -13.94 12.30 16.88
C ASN A 32 -14.14 11.28 18.02
N ASN A 33 -15.36 10.76 18.21
CA ASN A 33 -15.65 9.77 19.25
C ASN A 33 -15.60 8.31 18.76
N ASN A 34 -15.43 8.03 17.45
CA ASN A 34 -15.28 6.70 16.92
C ASN A 34 -14.17 6.70 15.86
N SER A 35 -12.91 6.72 16.29
CA SER A 35 -11.79 6.66 15.34
C SER A 35 -11.87 5.35 14.54
N VAL A 36 -11.87 5.48 13.21
CA VAL A 36 -11.75 4.34 12.28
C VAL A 36 -10.51 3.53 12.65
N LYS A 37 -10.63 2.21 12.64
CA LYS A 37 -9.49 1.31 12.79
C LYS A 37 -9.12 0.72 11.44
N LEU A 38 -7.82 0.56 11.20
CA LEU A 38 -7.28 -0.06 10.00
C LEU A 38 -6.63 -1.40 10.37
N PHE A 39 -7.13 -2.48 9.80
CA PHE A 39 -6.55 -3.82 9.91
C PHE A 39 -5.85 -4.16 8.59
N VAL A 40 -4.57 -4.51 8.64
CA VAL A 40 -3.74 -4.71 7.45
C VAL A 40 -3.28 -6.15 7.36
N PHE A 41 -3.46 -6.76 6.20
CA PHE A 41 -3.04 -8.13 5.87
C PHE A 41 -2.26 -8.11 4.56
N GLY A 42 -1.17 -8.86 4.50
CA GLY A 42 -0.38 -8.93 3.27
C GLY A 42 1.10 -9.14 3.48
N ASP A 43 1.87 -8.52 2.60
CA ASP A 43 3.32 -8.71 2.45
C ASP A 43 4.12 -7.42 2.68
N SER A 44 5.34 -7.33 2.09
CA SER A 44 6.26 -6.21 2.25
C SER A 44 5.72 -4.85 1.76
N TYR A 45 4.74 -4.83 0.89
CA TYR A 45 4.16 -3.59 0.37
C TYR A 45 3.33 -2.84 1.43
N VAL A 46 2.88 -3.56 2.43
CA VAL A 46 2.02 -3.03 3.49
C VAL A 46 2.53 -3.35 4.91
N ASP A 47 3.62 -4.10 5.06
CA ASP A 47 4.28 -4.37 6.34
C ASP A 47 4.94 -3.08 6.88
N THR A 48 4.65 -2.74 8.14
CA THR A 48 5.22 -1.58 8.84
C THR A 48 6.15 -1.97 9.99
N GLY A 49 6.54 -3.28 10.08
CA GLY A 49 7.52 -3.70 11.08
C GLY A 49 7.30 -5.08 11.70
N ASN A 50 6.66 -6.03 11.02
CA ASN A 50 6.49 -7.39 11.54
C ASN A 50 7.67 -8.32 11.26
N PHE A 51 8.41 -8.12 10.15
CA PHE A 51 9.54 -8.98 9.79
C PHE A 51 10.84 -8.48 10.43
N LEU A 52 11.02 -8.75 11.74
CA LEU A 52 12.08 -8.20 12.59
C LEU A 52 13.52 -8.49 12.11
N ASN A 53 13.75 -9.63 11.48
CA ASN A 53 15.10 -10.05 11.04
C ASN A 53 15.37 -9.79 9.55
N SER A 54 14.58 -8.91 8.93
CA SER A 54 14.73 -8.58 7.51
C SER A 54 15.70 -7.43 7.25
N SER A 55 16.02 -7.21 5.97
CA SER A 55 16.77 -6.04 5.51
C SER A 55 16.07 -4.71 5.87
N SER A 56 14.73 -4.70 5.98
CA SER A 56 13.97 -3.49 6.33
C SER A 56 14.28 -2.93 7.73
N TYR A 57 14.97 -3.71 8.58
CA TYR A 57 15.53 -3.26 9.87
C TYR A 57 17.01 -2.90 9.80
N LYS A 58 17.58 -2.78 8.61
CA LYS A 58 18.98 -2.42 8.40
C LYS A 58 19.09 -1.16 7.52
N PRO A 59 20.11 -0.32 7.72
CA PRO A 59 20.42 0.73 6.75
C PRO A 59 20.60 0.13 5.35
N PRO A 60 20.17 0.82 4.29
CA PRO A 60 19.68 2.19 4.26
C PRO A 60 18.16 2.34 4.31
N TYR A 61 17.39 1.26 4.62
CA TYR A 61 15.94 1.37 4.74
C TYR A 61 15.55 2.41 5.80
N GLY A 62 14.43 3.11 5.58
CA GLY A 62 13.89 4.07 6.54
C GLY A 62 14.65 5.40 6.65
N ILE A 63 15.58 5.71 5.75
CA ILE A 63 16.38 6.94 5.80
C ILE A 63 15.56 8.22 5.63
N THR A 64 14.49 8.16 4.83
CA THR A 64 13.57 9.29 4.59
C THR A 64 12.51 9.37 5.71
N PHE A 65 11.98 8.23 6.14
CA PHE A 65 11.02 8.14 7.24
C PHE A 65 11.12 6.75 7.91
N PRO A 66 11.21 6.68 9.22
CA PRO A 66 11.26 7.76 10.23
C PRO A 66 12.69 8.30 10.49
N GLY A 67 13.61 8.21 9.55
CA GLY A 67 15.01 8.60 9.67
C GLY A 67 15.92 7.50 10.24
N LYS A 68 15.40 6.28 10.35
CA LYS A 68 16.11 5.05 10.78
C LYS A 68 15.37 3.81 10.31
N PRO A 69 16.02 2.65 10.17
CA PRO A 69 15.35 1.40 9.85
C PRO A 69 14.23 1.07 10.85
N ALA A 70 13.04 0.75 10.35
CA ALA A 70 11.85 0.54 11.17
C ALA A 70 10.90 -0.53 10.60
N GLY A 71 11.43 -1.44 9.79
CA GLY A 71 10.69 -2.59 9.29
C GLY A 71 9.82 -2.34 8.04
N ARG A 72 9.93 -1.15 7.43
CA ARG A 72 9.30 -0.84 6.13
C ARG A 72 10.26 -1.18 5.00
N PHE A 73 9.79 -1.88 3.98
CA PHE A 73 10.58 -2.19 2.78
C PHE A 73 10.59 -1.01 1.81
N SER A 74 11.12 0.12 2.30
CA SER A 74 11.21 1.40 1.59
C SER A 74 12.28 2.27 2.28
N ASP A 75 12.72 3.33 1.62
CA ASP A 75 13.45 4.42 2.29
C ASP A 75 12.55 5.16 3.31
N GLY A 76 11.24 4.97 3.24
CA GLY A 76 10.32 5.66 4.11
C GLY A 76 8.95 4.99 4.27
N ARG A 77 7.89 5.75 3.97
CA ARG A 77 6.51 5.30 4.09
C ARG A 77 6.17 4.26 3.03
N VAL A 78 5.34 3.28 3.42
CA VAL A 78 4.72 2.29 2.54
C VAL A 78 3.22 2.56 2.38
N LEU A 79 2.51 1.78 1.56
CA LEU A 79 1.09 2.00 1.25
C LEU A 79 0.22 2.12 2.52
N THR A 80 0.47 1.32 3.55
CA THR A 80 -0.23 1.40 4.84
C THR A 80 -0.19 2.80 5.46
N ASP A 81 0.98 3.46 5.45
CA ASP A 81 1.15 4.79 6.04
C ASP A 81 0.32 5.84 5.32
N TYR A 82 0.24 5.75 3.99
CA TYR A 82 -0.56 6.67 3.18
C TYR A 82 -2.06 6.47 3.38
N ILE A 83 -2.52 5.21 3.46
CA ILE A 83 -3.93 4.92 3.75
C ILE A 83 -4.30 5.36 5.17
N ALA A 84 -3.45 5.13 6.16
CA ALA A 84 -3.66 5.63 7.52
C ALA A 84 -3.76 7.17 7.54
N SER A 85 -2.87 7.87 6.83
CA SER A 85 -2.91 9.32 6.67
C SER A 85 -4.20 9.80 5.98
N PHE A 86 -4.67 9.10 4.94
CA PHE A 86 -5.93 9.38 4.27
C PHE A 86 -7.13 9.26 5.24
N LEU A 87 -7.09 8.27 6.13
CA LEU A 87 -8.10 8.05 7.16
C LEU A 87 -7.93 8.99 8.38
N LYS A 88 -6.89 9.84 8.39
CA LYS A 88 -6.54 10.76 9.50
C LYS A 88 -6.28 10.02 10.82
N ILE A 89 -5.63 8.87 10.74
CA ILE A 89 -5.18 8.08 11.88
C ILE A 89 -3.67 7.85 11.80
N GLU A 90 -3.07 7.43 12.90
CA GLU A 90 -1.70 6.91 12.89
C GLU A 90 -1.65 5.54 12.21
N SER A 91 -0.49 5.20 11.63
CA SER A 91 -0.28 3.87 11.07
C SER A 91 -0.54 2.79 12.13
N PRO A 92 -1.34 1.75 11.82
CA PRO A 92 -1.67 0.73 12.80
C PRO A 92 -0.41 0.00 13.28
N THR A 93 -0.40 -0.31 14.56
CA THR A 93 0.72 -1.00 15.22
C THR A 93 1.03 -2.33 14.56
N PRO A 94 2.30 -2.64 14.23
CA PRO A 94 2.69 -3.99 13.82
C PRO A 94 2.32 -5.03 14.88
N TYR A 95 1.79 -6.18 14.48
CA TYR A 95 1.38 -7.26 15.40
C TYR A 95 2.53 -7.75 16.30
N SER A 96 3.77 -7.69 15.82
CA SER A 96 4.98 -7.98 16.59
C SER A 96 5.15 -7.09 17.82
N LEU A 97 4.60 -5.87 17.81
CA LEU A 97 4.67 -4.87 18.87
C LEU A 97 3.38 -4.71 19.69
N LYS A 98 2.38 -5.58 19.49
CA LYS A 98 1.03 -5.46 20.08
C LYS A 98 1.00 -5.34 21.61
N ASN A 99 2.00 -5.89 22.31
CA ASN A 99 2.06 -5.88 23.78
C ASN A 99 2.67 -4.59 24.36
N SER A 100 3.34 -3.79 23.53
CA SER A 100 4.09 -2.59 23.97
C SER A 100 3.56 -1.31 23.33
N SER A 101 2.47 -1.36 22.56
CA SER A 101 1.98 -0.23 21.78
C SER A 101 0.47 -0.04 21.90
N ASN A 102 0.01 1.15 21.53
CA ASN A 102 -1.40 1.47 21.48
C ASN A 102 -2.08 0.81 20.26
N LEU A 103 -3.18 0.12 20.47
CA LEU A 103 -3.94 -0.59 19.44
C LEU A 103 -5.21 0.14 18.99
N GLN A 104 -5.38 1.41 19.39
CA GLN A 104 -6.60 2.19 19.13
C GLN A 104 -6.87 2.41 17.64
N TYR A 105 -5.84 2.44 16.79
CA TYR A 105 -5.98 2.65 15.34
C TYR A 105 -5.99 1.34 14.54
N GLY A 106 -6.04 0.19 15.20
CA GLY A 106 -6.02 -1.13 14.58
C GLY A 106 -4.66 -1.81 14.66
N ILE A 107 -4.46 -2.83 13.83
CA ILE A 107 -3.22 -3.63 13.79
C ILE A 107 -2.82 -3.94 12.35
N ASN A 108 -1.52 -3.94 12.12
CA ASN A 108 -0.90 -4.44 10.91
C ASN A 108 -0.39 -5.86 11.13
N PHE A 109 -1.00 -6.86 10.46
CA PHE A 109 -0.59 -8.27 10.47
C PHE A 109 0.31 -8.63 9.29
N ALA A 110 0.44 -7.76 8.28
CA ALA A 110 1.24 -8.01 7.09
C ALA A 110 2.70 -8.33 7.47
N HIS A 111 3.30 -9.23 6.72
CA HIS A 111 4.68 -9.66 6.97
C HIS A 111 5.44 -9.80 5.66
N GLY A 112 6.58 -9.11 5.57
CA GLY A 112 7.41 -9.12 4.37
C GLY A 112 7.75 -10.52 3.87
N GLY A 113 7.69 -10.71 2.55
CA GLY A 113 8.03 -11.97 1.88
C GLY A 113 6.97 -13.07 1.97
N THR A 114 5.86 -12.89 2.72
CA THR A 114 4.77 -13.86 2.80
C THR A 114 3.72 -13.65 1.72
N GLY A 115 2.81 -14.58 1.57
CA GLY A 115 1.76 -14.57 0.54
C GLY A 115 0.43 -15.09 1.05
N VAL A 116 -0.45 -15.37 0.13
CA VAL A 116 -1.73 -16.07 0.37
C VAL A 116 -1.44 -17.51 0.82
N PHE A 117 -0.48 -18.17 0.15
CA PHE A 117 0.07 -19.46 0.52
C PHE A 117 1.39 -19.32 1.29
N GLN A 118 1.97 -20.46 1.65
CA GLN A 118 3.33 -20.49 2.17
C GLN A 118 4.32 -20.20 1.04
N THR A 119 5.21 -19.26 1.28
CA THR A 119 6.31 -18.89 0.37
C THR A 119 7.64 -19.45 0.86
N SER A 120 8.74 -19.00 0.25
CA SER A 120 10.10 -19.35 0.69
C SER A 120 10.44 -18.72 2.06
N ILE A 121 9.72 -17.69 2.47
CA ILE A 121 9.90 -17.04 3.76
C ILE A 121 9.12 -17.77 4.83
N ASN A 122 9.81 -18.16 5.91
CA ASN A 122 9.16 -18.73 7.09
C ASN A 122 8.49 -17.62 7.92
N GLY A 123 7.27 -17.26 7.52
CA GLY A 123 6.48 -16.21 8.15
C GLY A 123 4.97 -16.52 8.06
N PRO A 124 4.12 -15.73 8.72
CA PRO A 124 2.67 -15.94 8.74
C PRO A 124 2.09 -15.62 7.35
N ASN A 125 1.61 -16.63 6.62
CA ASN A 125 0.82 -16.42 5.43
C ASN A 125 -0.52 -15.73 5.80
N MET A 126 -1.27 -15.29 4.79
CA MET A 126 -2.51 -14.52 5.02
C MET A 126 -3.51 -15.24 5.93
N THR A 127 -3.64 -16.58 5.85
CA THR A 127 -4.51 -17.35 6.73
C THR A 127 -4.10 -17.21 8.20
N VAL A 128 -2.80 -17.32 8.51
CA VAL A 128 -2.25 -17.18 9.87
C VAL A 128 -2.38 -15.73 10.37
N GLN A 129 -2.25 -14.74 9.48
CA GLN A 129 -2.49 -13.34 9.81
C GLN A 129 -3.95 -13.12 10.27
N ILE A 130 -4.93 -13.72 9.59
CA ILE A 130 -6.36 -13.66 9.96
C ILE A 130 -6.61 -14.41 11.27
N ASP A 131 -5.98 -15.57 11.49
CA ASP A 131 -6.06 -16.30 12.76
C ASP A 131 -5.59 -15.43 13.93
N SER A 132 -4.58 -14.59 13.69
CA SER A 132 -4.08 -13.62 14.68
C SER A 132 -5.11 -12.54 15.02
N LEU A 133 -5.89 -12.04 14.04
CA LEU A 133 -7.03 -11.16 14.32
C LEU A 133 -8.12 -11.87 15.11
N GLU A 134 -8.50 -13.08 14.72
CA GLU A 134 -9.50 -13.88 15.46
C GLU A 134 -9.09 -14.08 16.93
N LYS A 135 -7.81 -14.33 17.17
CA LYS A 135 -7.27 -14.45 18.53
C LYS A 135 -7.47 -13.16 19.36
N LEU A 136 -7.20 -11.99 18.77
CA LEU A 136 -7.41 -10.71 19.45
C LEU A 136 -8.89 -10.42 19.72
N ILE A 137 -9.78 -10.81 18.82
CA ILE A 137 -11.23 -10.70 19.03
C ILE A 137 -11.67 -11.60 20.19
N LYS A 138 -11.20 -12.86 20.24
CA LYS A 138 -11.49 -13.79 21.34
C LYS A 138 -10.93 -13.29 22.68
N GLN A 139 -9.87 -12.51 22.66
CA GLN A 139 -9.27 -11.86 23.84
C GLN A 139 -9.97 -10.54 24.22
N ASN A 140 -11.04 -10.17 23.54
CA ASN A 140 -11.77 -8.90 23.72
C ASN A 140 -10.91 -7.63 23.53
N VAL A 141 -9.84 -7.70 22.74
CA VAL A 141 -9.04 -6.52 22.35
C VAL A 141 -9.84 -5.60 21.44
N TYR A 142 -10.67 -6.17 20.57
CA TYR A 142 -11.58 -5.43 19.70
C TYR A 142 -13.01 -5.91 19.88
N THR A 143 -13.93 -4.95 19.94
CA THR A 143 -15.37 -5.19 20.04
C THR A 143 -15.99 -5.40 18.65
N LYS A 144 -17.22 -5.93 18.60
CA LYS A 144 -18.00 -6.01 17.35
C LYS A 144 -18.22 -4.62 16.72
N GLN A 145 -18.35 -3.58 17.54
CA GLN A 145 -18.53 -2.21 17.05
C GLN A 145 -17.24 -1.68 16.43
N ASP A 146 -16.09 -1.97 17.02
CA ASP A 146 -14.77 -1.63 16.43
C ASP A 146 -14.63 -2.24 15.04
N LEU A 147 -14.94 -3.53 14.88
CA LEU A 147 -14.84 -4.23 13.60
C LEU A 147 -15.82 -3.67 12.56
N LYS A 148 -17.06 -3.38 12.94
CA LYS A 148 -18.09 -2.83 12.05
C LYS A 148 -17.71 -1.46 11.50
N SER A 149 -17.02 -0.62 12.29
CA SER A 149 -16.56 0.71 11.90
C SER A 149 -15.18 0.73 11.26
N SER A 150 -14.52 -0.42 11.15
CA SER A 150 -13.14 -0.53 10.66
C SER A 150 -13.05 -0.73 9.14
N ILE A 151 -11.82 -0.64 8.66
CA ILE A 151 -11.42 -0.94 7.28
C ILE A 151 -10.34 -2.03 7.32
N ALA A 152 -10.42 -3.01 6.42
CA ALA A 152 -9.32 -3.92 6.14
C ALA A 152 -8.59 -3.50 4.86
N LEU A 153 -7.26 -3.53 4.90
CA LEU A 153 -6.39 -3.46 3.73
C LEU A 153 -5.79 -4.84 3.50
N VAL A 154 -5.95 -5.36 2.31
CA VAL A 154 -5.38 -6.64 1.86
C VAL A 154 -4.47 -6.39 0.67
N SER A 155 -3.19 -6.77 0.78
CA SER A 155 -2.22 -6.65 -0.30
C SER A 155 -1.25 -7.84 -0.24
N ALA A 156 -1.59 -8.91 -0.96
CA ALA A 156 -0.80 -10.13 -1.02
C ALA A 156 -1.00 -10.81 -2.38
N SER A 157 0.03 -11.44 -2.88
CA SER A 157 0.08 -12.43 -3.95
C SER A 157 1.35 -12.38 -4.81
N GLY A 158 2.09 -11.28 -4.85
CA GLY A 158 3.34 -11.20 -5.62
C GLY A 158 4.34 -12.29 -5.23
N ASN A 159 4.54 -12.49 -3.93
CA ASN A 159 5.45 -13.51 -3.42
C ASN A 159 5.00 -14.95 -3.72
N ASP A 160 3.69 -15.19 -3.84
CA ASP A 160 3.15 -16.49 -4.25
C ASP A 160 3.59 -16.84 -5.68
N TYR A 161 3.54 -15.88 -6.62
CA TYR A 161 4.01 -16.07 -7.98
C TYR A 161 5.52 -16.25 -8.04
N VAL A 162 6.30 -15.50 -7.28
CA VAL A 162 7.75 -15.67 -7.17
C VAL A 162 8.08 -17.08 -6.67
N ALA A 163 7.44 -17.55 -5.60
CA ALA A 163 7.64 -18.88 -5.06
C ALA A 163 7.19 -19.97 -6.05
N PHE A 164 6.11 -19.75 -6.80
CA PHE A 164 5.61 -20.67 -7.80
C PHE A 164 6.62 -20.83 -8.95
N VAL A 165 7.05 -19.75 -9.58
CA VAL A 165 7.95 -19.82 -10.76
C VAL A 165 9.35 -20.31 -10.41
N SER A 166 9.76 -20.17 -9.15
CA SER A 166 11.05 -20.72 -8.67
C SER A 166 11.03 -22.24 -8.50
N ASN A 167 9.85 -22.87 -8.38
CA ASN A 167 9.73 -24.28 -8.01
C ASN A 167 8.89 -25.11 -8.98
N ARG A 168 8.22 -24.49 -9.96
CA ARG A 168 7.26 -25.15 -10.86
C ARG A 168 7.35 -24.62 -12.30
N SER A 169 6.79 -25.41 -13.23
CA SER A 169 6.68 -25.00 -14.62
C SER A 169 5.70 -23.85 -14.83
N ILE A 170 6.06 -22.88 -15.65
CA ILE A 170 5.20 -21.76 -16.05
C ILE A 170 3.91 -22.23 -16.74
N THR A 171 3.89 -23.43 -17.31
CA THR A 171 2.69 -24.01 -17.94
C THR A 171 1.55 -24.25 -16.94
N GLU A 172 1.86 -24.37 -15.66
CA GLU A 172 0.89 -24.57 -14.58
C GLU A 172 0.37 -23.26 -13.98
N ILE A 173 0.86 -22.10 -14.46
CA ILE A 173 0.55 -20.79 -13.83
C ILE A 173 -0.95 -20.50 -13.81
N LYS A 174 -1.69 -20.89 -14.83
CA LYS A 174 -3.14 -20.68 -14.93
C LYS A 174 -3.89 -21.43 -13.82
N SER A 175 -3.55 -22.70 -13.59
CA SER A 175 -4.16 -23.49 -12.51
C SER A 175 -3.77 -22.98 -11.14
N PHE A 176 -2.49 -22.59 -10.97
CA PHE A 176 -2.02 -21.95 -9.75
C PHE A 176 -2.76 -20.63 -9.46
N THR A 177 -2.91 -19.75 -10.46
CA THR A 177 -3.67 -18.51 -10.33
C THR A 177 -5.11 -18.78 -9.86
N THR A 178 -5.77 -19.80 -10.43
CA THR A 178 -7.12 -20.18 -10.02
C THR A 178 -7.19 -20.59 -8.55
N LEU A 179 -6.21 -21.36 -8.07
CA LEU A 179 -6.12 -21.78 -6.67
C LEU A 179 -5.82 -20.59 -5.74
N LEU A 180 -4.91 -19.71 -6.17
CA LEU A 180 -4.52 -18.50 -5.44
C LEU A 180 -5.73 -17.58 -5.22
N ILE A 181 -6.48 -17.28 -6.30
CA ILE A 181 -7.67 -16.44 -6.25
C ILE A 181 -8.73 -17.08 -5.35
N LYS A 182 -8.94 -18.38 -5.45
CA LYS A 182 -9.90 -19.12 -4.60
C LYS A 182 -9.53 -18.97 -3.12
N GLN A 183 -8.26 -19.17 -2.75
CA GLN A 183 -7.82 -19.03 -1.36
C GLN A 183 -7.88 -17.59 -0.88
N LEU A 184 -7.49 -16.62 -1.71
CA LEU A 184 -7.62 -15.21 -1.39
C LEU A 184 -9.08 -14.80 -1.14
N SER A 185 -10.00 -15.28 -1.98
CA SER A 185 -11.44 -15.05 -1.80
C SER A 185 -11.94 -15.61 -0.47
N LEU A 186 -11.53 -16.84 -0.08
CA LEU A 186 -11.88 -17.42 1.21
C LEU A 186 -11.32 -16.60 2.38
N ASN A 187 -10.10 -16.10 2.25
CA ASN A 187 -9.47 -15.26 3.27
C ASN A 187 -10.21 -13.92 3.42
N VAL A 188 -10.56 -13.25 2.32
CA VAL A 188 -11.36 -12.01 2.33
C VAL A 188 -12.74 -12.26 2.94
N GLN A 189 -13.39 -13.37 2.61
CA GLN A 189 -14.67 -13.75 3.20
C GLN A 189 -14.55 -13.98 4.72
N ARG A 190 -13.45 -14.58 5.19
CA ARG A 190 -13.19 -14.72 6.64
C ARG A 190 -13.07 -13.34 7.32
N ILE A 191 -12.32 -12.41 6.75
CA ILE A 191 -12.21 -11.04 7.29
C ILE A 191 -13.59 -10.39 7.37
N HIS A 192 -14.40 -10.51 6.32
CA HIS A 192 -15.78 -10.01 6.34
C HIS A 192 -16.62 -10.65 7.45
N ASN A 193 -16.57 -11.97 7.59
CA ASN A 193 -17.35 -12.73 8.59
C ASN A 193 -16.93 -12.38 10.03
N LEU A 194 -15.72 -11.87 10.25
CA LEU A 194 -15.29 -11.33 11.53
C LEU A 194 -15.95 -9.99 11.88
N GLY A 195 -16.63 -9.34 10.92
CA GLY A 195 -17.40 -8.12 11.12
C GLY A 195 -16.83 -6.88 10.42
N ILE A 196 -15.75 -7.02 9.62
CA ILE A 196 -15.17 -5.91 8.87
C ILE A 196 -15.84 -5.81 7.50
N ASN A 197 -16.68 -4.79 7.31
CA ASN A 197 -17.52 -4.66 6.10
C ASN A 197 -16.91 -3.77 5.00
N LYS A 198 -15.80 -3.08 5.27
CA LYS A 198 -15.10 -2.24 4.32
C LYS A 198 -13.72 -2.85 4.07
N ILE A 199 -13.50 -3.35 2.85
CA ILE A 199 -12.26 -4.07 2.52
C ILE A 199 -11.66 -3.46 1.25
N ALA A 200 -10.45 -2.92 1.38
CA ALA A 200 -9.62 -2.48 0.28
C ALA A 200 -8.68 -3.62 -0.11
N ILE A 201 -8.69 -4.00 -1.38
CA ILE A 201 -7.85 -5.09 -1.90
C ILE A 201 -6.89 -4.49 -2.92
N GLY A 202 -5.60 -4.60 -2.64
CA GLY A 202 -4.54 -4.30 -3.59
C GLY A 202 -4.53 -5.37 -4.69
N LEU A 203 -4.73 -4.95 -5.93
CA LEU A 203 -4.84 -5.87 -7.06
C LEU A 203 -3.49 -6.04 -7.75
N LEU A 204 -3.12 -7.27 -8.02
CA LEU A 204 -2.27 -7.60 -9.16
C LEU A 204 -3.11 -7.69 -10.44
N GLU A 205 -4.38 -8.06 -10.31
CA GLU A 205 -5.43 -8.04 -11.35
C GLU A 205 -6.78 -7.66 -10.69
N PRO A 206 -7.85 -7.30 -11.41
CA PRO A 206 -9.11 -6.82 -10.84
C PRO A 206 -9.92 -7.90 -10.12
N ILE A 207 -9.31 -8.58 -9.15
CA ILE A 207 -9.92 -9.67 -8.36
C ILE A 207 -11.16 -9.17 -7.61
N GLY A 208 -11.15 -7.93 -7.11
CA GLY A 208 -12.29 -7.33 -6.41
C GLY A 208 -13.54 -7.11 -7.26
N CYS A 209 -13.43 -7.15 -8.59
CA CYS A 209 -14.55 -7.01 -9.52
C CYS A 209 -15.14 -8.36 -9.94
N MET A 210 -14.60 -9.48 -9.45
CA MET A 210 -15.06 -10.80 -9.86
C MET A 210 -16.41 -11.15 -9.23
N PRO A 211 -17.40 -11.62 -10.03
CA PRO A 211 -18.76 -11.93 -9.55
C PRO A 211 -18.84 -12.84 -8.32
N PRO A 212 -17.95 -13.86 -8.15
CA PRO A 212 -17.99 -14.70 -6.97
C PRO A 212 -17.73 -13.95 -5.66
N ILE A 213 -16.95 -12.85 -5.71
CA ILE A 213 -16.65 -12.02 -4.52
C ILE A 213 -17.81 -11.05 -4.26
N THR A 214 -18.27 -10.35 -5.30
CA THR A 214 -19.32 -9.33 -5.15
C THR A 214 -20.69 -9.90 -4.84
N GLN A 215 -21.04 -11.09 -5.35
CA GLN A 215 -22.34 -11.73 -5.13
C GLN A 215 -22.49 -12.39 -3.77
N GLN A 216 -21.39 -12.91 -3.17
CA GLN A 216 -21.44 -13.63 -1.90
C GLN A 216 -21.41 -12.73 -0.66
N LEU A 217 -20.98 -11.49 -0.79
CA LEU A 217 -20.65 -10.61 0.34
C LEU A 217 -21.67 -9.47 0.57
N GLY A 218 -22.78 -9.48 -0.17
CA GLY A 218 -23.95 -8.64 0.09
C GLY A 218 -23.63 -7.14 0.10
N LYS A 219 -24.03 -6.43 1.19
CA LYS A 219 -23.85 -4.95 1.34
C LYS A 219 -22.44 -4.50 1.69
N SER A 220 -21.42 -5.36 1.54
CA SER A 220 -20.02 -4.99 1.81
C SER A 220 -19.48 -4.06 0.74
N VAL A 221 -18.70 -3.07 1.15
CA VAL A 221 -18.00 -2.17 0.22
C VAL A 221 -16.65 -2.77 -0.11
N PHE A 222 -16.48 -3.20 -1.35
CA PHE A 222 -15.20 -3.66 -1.90
C PHE A 222 -14.64 -2.55 -2.77
N VAL A 223 -13.44 -2.10 -2.43
CA VAL A 223 -12.72 -1.10 -3.21
C VAL A 223 -11.47 -1.75 -3.79
N PRO A 224 -11.44 -1.98 -5.11
CA PRO A 224 -10.23 -2.44 -5.78
C PRO A 224 -9.22 -1.29 -5.81
N LEU A 225 -8.03 -1.55 -5.28
CA LEU A 225 -6.89 -0.66 -5.43
C LEU A 225 -6.04 -1.17 -6.59
N ASP A 226 -6.22 -0.58 -7.76
CA ASP A 226 -5.53 -0.97 -8.99
C ASP A 226 -4.06 -0.54 -8.95
N LEU A 227 -3.26 -1.31 -8.23
CA LEU A 227 -1.82 -1.07 -8.10
C LEU A 227 -1.11 -1.19 -9.45
N TYR A 228 -1.52 -2.13 -10.31
CA TYR A 228 -0.89 -2.31 -11.61
C TYR A 228 -0.96 -1.03 -12.46
N ASN A 229 -2.14 -0.49 -12.68
CA ASN A 229 -2.29 0.75 -13.45
C ASN A 229 -1.73 1.97 -12.71
N ALA A 230 -1.80 2.00 -11.37
CA ALA A 230 -1.18 3.07 -10.57
C ALA A 230 0.35 3.09 -10.71
N PHE A 231 1.00 1.93 -10.72
CA PHE A 231 2.44 1.80 -10.99
C PHE A 231 2.76 2.19 -12.42
N LEU A 232 2.06 1.58 -13.41
CA LEU A 232 2.33 1.80 -14.82
C LEU A 232 2.19 3.27 -15.20
N SER A 233 1.06 3.90 -14.88
CA SER A 233 0.80 5.31 -15.19
C SER A 233 1.80 6.25 -14.50
N THR A 234 2.23 5.92 -13.28
CA THR A 234 3.26 6.70 -12.57
C THR A 234 4.60 6.60 -13.27
N ILE A 235 5.02 5.39 -13.65
CA ILE A 235 6.29 5.16 -14.37
C ILE A 235 6.27 5.88 -15.72
N GLU A 236 5.18 5.75 -16.48
CA GLU A 236 5.02 6.42 -17.79
C GLU A 236 5.08 7.96 -17.66
N MET A 237 4.40 8.52 -16.65
CA MET A 237 4.44 9.95 -16.35
C MET A 237 5.86 10.41 -16.01
N MET A 238 6.59 9.67 -15.17
CA MET A 238 7.96 9.99 -14.80
C MET A 238 8.92 9.85 -15.99
N GLN A 239 8.73 8.85 -16.86
CA GLN A 239 9.50 8.70 -18.10
C GLN A 239 9.26 9.88 -19.04
N LYS A 240 8.02 10.31 -19.21
CA LYS A 240 7.66 11.47 -20.04
C LYS A 240 8.32 12.74 -19.50
N ASN A 241 8.22 13.01 -18.21
CA ASN A 241 8.85 14.18 -17.57
C ASN A 241 10.37 14.15 -17.75
N ARG A 242 11.02 12.99 -17.67
CA ARG A 242 12.44 12.84 -17.94
C ARG A 242 12.80 13.14 -19.40
N TYR A 243 11.93 12.80 -20.35
CA TYR A 243 12.13 13.12 -21.75
C TYR A 243 12.17 14.64 -21.98
N GLU A 244 11.35 15.37 -21.22
CA GLU A 244 11.31 16.84 -21.22
C GLU A 244 12.47 17.46 -20.41
N ASN A 245 12.98 16.75 -19.41
CA ASN A 245 14.08 17.18 -18.56
C ASN A 245 15.02 15.99 -18.22
N SER A 246 16.12 15.88 -18.97
CA SER A 246 17.10 14.80 -18.82
C SER A 246 17.82 14.75 -17.46
N ALA A 247 17.71 15.80 -16.63
CA ALA A 247 18.25 15.82 -15.26
C ALA A 247 17.39 15.00 -14.28
N LEU A 248 16.18 14.59 -14.66
CA LEU A 248 15.35 13.73 -13.83
C LEU A 248 15.84 12.27 -13.87
N MET A 249 15.73 11.61 -12.73
CA MET A 249 16.11 10.21 -12.59
C MET A 249 15.23 9.29 -13.46
N ASN A 250 15.82 8.24 -14.01
CA ASN A 250 15.05 7.20 -14.70
C ASN A 250 14.16 6.47 -13.68
N PRO A 251 12.83 6.41 -13.87
CA PRO A 251 11.93 5.75 -12.93
C PRO A 251 12.19 4.25 -12.77
N LEU A 252 12.87 3.60 -13.74
CA LEU A 252 13.26 2.19 -13.65
C LEU A 252 14.64 1.99 -12.99
N GLU A 253 15.32 3.07 -12.61
CA GLU A 253 16.60 3.00 -11.94
C GLU A 253 16.41 2.86 -10.43
N LEU A 254 17.25 1.98 -9.83
CA LEU A 254 17.20 1.71 -8.40
C LEU A 254 17.94 2.80 -7.62
N CYS A 255 17.34 3.29 -6.56
CA CYS A 255 18.02 4.24 -5.67
C CYS A 255 19.02 3.53 -4.75
N CYS A 256 18.70 2.32 -4.30
CA CYS A 256 19.60 1.47 -3.52
C CYS A 256 19.94 0.21 -4.33
N LYS A 257 21.16 0.15 -4.83
CA LYS A 257 21.64 -0.88 -5.75
C LYS A 257 22.83 -1.62 -5.17
N GLY A 258 22.78 -2.97 -5.15
CA GLY A 258 23.95 -3.80 -4.84
C GLY A 258 25.06 -3.63 -5.87
N GLU A 259 26.31 -3.73 -5.43
CA GLU A 259 27.51 -3.59 -6.28
C GLU A 259 27.68 -4.76 -7.25
N SER A 260 27.07 -5.90 -6.97
CA SER A 260 27.10 -7.11 -7.80
C SER A 260 25.74 -7.83 -7.75
N LEU A 261 25.60 -8.91 -8.54
CA LEU A 261 24.41 -9.78 -8.51
C LEU A 261 24.25 -10.54 -7.17
N GLU A 262 25.33 -10.68 -6.42
CA GLU A 262 25.33 -11.36 -5.12
C GLU A 262 24.99 -10.41 -3.97
N ASN A 263 25.08 -9.10 -4.22
CA ASN A 263 24.81 -8.06 -3.24
C ASN A 263 23.44 -7.41 -3.48
N SER A 264 22.76 -7.11 -2.41
CA SER A 264 21.50 -6.37 -2.43
C SER A 264 21.63 -5.03 -1.70
N CYS A 265 20.58 -4.22 -1.73
CA CYS A 265 20.48 -3.04 -0.89
C CYS A 265 20.70 -3.41 0.59
N GLY A 266 21.64 -2.74 1.25
CA GLY A 266 22.02 -2.99 2.64
C GLY A 266 23.06 -4.08 2.86
N SER A 267 23.61 -4.72 1.83
CA SER A 267 24.69 -5.71 1.96
C SER A 267 25.98 -5.07 2.50
N VAL A 268 26.66 -5.79 3.38
CA VAL A 268 27.98 -5.44 3.90
C VAL A 268 28.89 -6.66 3.81
N ASP A 269 30.20 -6.46 3.69
CA ASP A 269 31.17 -7.56 3.77
C ASP A 269 31.52 -7.91 5.23
N ASP A 270 32.43 -8.86 5.39
CA ASP A 270 32.88 -9.37 6.70
C ASP A 270 33.56 -8.28 7.57
N ASN A 271 34.04 -7.21 6.94
CA ASN A 271 34.63 -6.05 7.63
C ASN A 271 33.61 -4.95 7.95
N GLY A 272 32.34 -5.15 7.55
CA GLY A 272 31.26 -4.17 7.71
C GLY A 272 31.25 -3.08 6.65
N GLU A 273 32.05 -3.20 5.56
CA GLU A 273 32.04 -2.26 4.45
C GLU A 273 30.81 -2.44 3.58
N LYS A 274 30.20 -1.32 3.16
CA LYS A 274 28.99 -1.34 2.32
C LYS A 274 29.28 -1.93 0.95
N LYS A 275 28.44 -2.87 0.52
CA LYS A 275 28.45 -3.49 -0.81
C LYS A 275 27.22 -3.06 -1.64
N TYR A 276 26.78 -1.83 -1.45
CA TYR A 276 25.70 -1.20 -2.18
C TYR A 276 25.97 0.29 -2.36
N SER A 277 25.37 0.87 -3.39
CA SER A 277 25.37 2.32 -3.65
C SER A 277 23.96 2.89 -3.46
N LEU A 278 23.91 4.19 -3.16
CA LEU A 278 22.68 4.96 -3.05
C LEU A 278 22.66 6.06 -4.11
N CYS A 279 21.48 6.34 -4.64
CA CYS A 279 21.25 7.51 -5.47
C CYS A 279 21.41 8.80 -4.64
N GLU A 280 21.75 9.89 -5.29
CA GLU A 280 21.94 11.20 -4.63
C GLU A 280 20.62 11.81 -4.15
N LYS A 281 19.51 11.49 -4.83
CA LYS A 281 18.19 12.12 -4.62
C LYS A 281 17.08 11.09 -4.49
N PRO A 282 16.92 10.44 -3.33
CA PRO A 282 15.85 9.46 -3.10
C PRO A 282 14.43 10.03 -3.35
N GLU A 283 14.26 11.33 -3.12
CA GLU A 283 12.99 12.04 -3.28
C GLU A 283 12.48 12.14 -4.72
N VAL A 284 13.33 11.82 -5.72
CA VAL A 284 12.92 11.74 -7.14
C VAL A 284 12.95 10.33 -7.71
N SER A 285 13.32 9.33 -6.90
CA SER A 285 13.34 7.93 -7.30
C SER A 285 11.95 7.31 -7.23
N PHE A 286 11.61 6.42 -8.18
CA PHE A 286 10.42 5.58 -8.06
C PHE A 286 10.73 4.28 -7.28
N PHE A 287 11.78 3.55 -7.68
CA PHE A 287 12.19 2.33 -6.98
C PHE A 287 13.26 2.61 -5.95
N TRP A 288 13.08 2.04 -4.75
CA TRP A 288 14.09 1.99 -3.71
C TRP A 288 15.11 0.89 -4.02
N ASP A 289 14.65 -0.33 -4.09
CA ASP A 289 15.44 -1.50 -4.45
C ASP A 289 14.80 -2.26 -5.65
N THR A 290 15.17 -3.49 -5.88
CA THR A 290 14.78 -4.27 -7.06
C THR A 290 13.29 -4.50 -7.22
N VAL A 291 12.49 -4.37 -6.14
CA VAL A 291 11.04 -4.65 -6.18
C VAL A 291 10.20 -3.66 -5.37
N HIS A 292 10.81 -2.86 -4.49
CA HIS A 292 10.09 -1.99 -3.60
C HIS A 292 10.14 -0.53 -4.07
N PRO A 293 9.00 0.17 -4.13
CA PRO A 293 8.98 1.61 -4.34
C PRO A 293 9.70 2.37 -3.23
N SER A 294 10.31 3.49 -3.58
CA SER A 294 10.76 4.50 -2.63
C SER A 294 9.54 5.15 -1.94
N GLN A 295 9.80 5.97 -0.93
CA GLN A 295 8.73 6.79 -0.35
C GLN A 295 8.06 7.68 -1.41
N ASN A 296 8.84 8.26 -2.32
CA ASN A 296 8.31 9.06 -3.43
C ASN A 296 7.50 8.22 -4.41
N GLY A 297 7.97 7.02 -4.74
CA GLY A 297 7.23 6.05 -5.56
C GLY A 297 5.88 5.71 -4.93
N TRP A 298 5.85 5.38 -3.64
CA TRP A 298 4.60 5.11 -2.92
C TRP A 298 3.67 6.31 -2.84
N ASN A 299 4.20 7.53 -2.64
CA ASN A 299 3.39 8.75 -2.67
C ASN A 299 2.73 8.96 -4.04
N ALA A 300 3.45 8.69 -5.12
CA ALA A 300 2.93 8.84 -6.47
C ALA A 300 1.85 7.78 -6.78
N VAL A 301 2.06 6.52 -6.40
CA VAL A 301 1.06 5.45 -6.50
C VAL A 301 -0.18 5.78 -5.66
N TYR A 302 0.00 6.22 -4.41
CA TYR A 302 -1.10 6.63 -3.53
C TYR A 302 -1.98 7.72 -4.17
N LYS A 303 -1.37 8.72 -4.83
CA LYS A 303 -2.13 9.78 -5.53
C LYS A 303 -3.05 9.23 -6.61
N GLN A 304 -2.64 8.17 -7.32
CA GLN A 304 -3.49 7.50 -8.32
C GLN A 304 -4.66 6.74 -7.65
N LEU A 305 -4.47 6.25 -6.42
CA LEU A 305 -5.47 5.46 -5.71
C LEU A 305 -6.50 6.30 -4.91
N GLN A 306 -6.31 7.62 -4.78
CA GLN A 306 -7.14 8.47 -3.91
C GLN A 306 -8.62 8.43 -4.26
N SER A 307 -8.99 8.40 -5.55
CA SER A 307 -10.38 8.31 -5.98
C SER A 307 -11.04 6.99 -5.56
N SER A 308 -10.31 5.87 -5.67
CA SER A 308 -10.79 4.57 -5.20
C SER A 308 -10.92 4.55 -3.68
N LEU A 309 -9.95 5.09 -2.94
CA LEU A 309 -10.00 5.19 -1.47
C LEU A 309 -11.18 6.03 -0.99
N GLY A 310 -11.60 7.06 -1.76
CA GLY A 310 -12.77 7.88 -1.46
C GLY A 310 -14.05 7.06 -1.24
N GLN A 311 -14.22 5.97 -2.01
CA GLN A 311 -15.37 5.07 -1.92
C GLN A 311 -15.49 4.35 -0.55
N LEU A 312 -14.38 4.21 0.20
CA LEU A 312 -14.39 3.60 1.54
C LEU A 312 -15.00 4.51 2.61
N ILE A 313 -15.00 5.82 2.37
CA ILE A 313 -15.44 6.83 3.33
C ILE A 313 -16.76 7.52 2.92
N GLU A 314 -17.26 7.26 1.71
CA GLU A 314 -18.60 7.73 1.32
C GLU A 314 -19.65 7.07 2.24
N LYS A 315 -20.56 7.90 2.79
CA LYS A 315 -21.68 7.41 3.57
C LYS A 315 -22.70 6.78 2.61
N ASN A 316 -22.97 5.49 2.75
CA ASN A 316 -24.16 4.84 2.17
C ASN A 316 -25.42 5.30 2.89
#